data_2409902c485171efaacee28c602c5123
#
_entry.id   2409902c485171efaacee28c602c5123
#
_cell.length_a   1.000
_cell.length_b   1.000
_cell.length_c   1.000
_cell.angle_alpha   90.00
_cell.angle_beta   90.00
_cell.angle_gamma   90.00
#
_symmetry.space_group_name_H-M   'P 1'
#
loop_
_entity.id
_entity.type
_entity.pdbx_description
1 polymer ?
#
loop_
_entity_poly.entity_id
_entity_poly.type
_entity_poly.pdbx_seq_one_letter_code
_entity_poly.pdbx_strand_id
1 'polypeptide(L)'
;MIAAQPAAAHHSFAMFDQTKQVELDGMLVTKFTWTNPHAFVMVQSGQTTYALECSSPNLMTHAGWNYQTLKAGDKVDIVFYPLRNGKPGGMLKTVKLADGKVLSGW
;
A
#
# COMPACT_ATOMS: atom_id res chain seq x y z
N MET A 1 9.05 -29.54 7.31
CA MET A 1 9.15 -29.09 7.16
C MET A 1 9.23 -27.78 7.05
N ILE A 2 9.89 -27.30 6.93
CA ILE A 2 10.23 -26.04 6.92
C ILE A 2 9.49 -25.24 6.03
N ALA A 3 8.72 -25.73 5.29
CA ALA A 3 8.07 -24.99 4.25
C ALA A 3 7.04 -23.98 4.74
N ALA A 4 6.71 -24.02 6.00
CA ALA A 4 5.63 -23.19 6.49
C ALA A 4 5.86 -21.71 6.35
N GLN A 5 7.06 -21.23 6.68
CA GLN A 5 7.28 -19.83 6.63
C GLN A 5 7.47 -19.23 5.29
N PRO A 6 8.25 -19.85 4.40
CA PRO A 6 8.31 -19.36 3.03
C PRO A 6 6.94 -19.38 2.35
N ALA A 7 6.13 -20.37 2.70
CA ALA A 7 4.81 -20.45 2.13
C ALA A 7 3.93 -19.27 2.54
N ALA A 8 4.04 -18.83 3.79
CA ALA A 8 3.26 -17.68 4.25
C ALA A 8 3.69 -16.41 3.56
N ALA A 9 4.98 -16.21 3.35
CA ALA A 9 5.46 -15.04 2.65
C ALA A 9 4.99 -15.06 1.19
N HIS A 10 5.05 -16.20 0.55
CA HIS A 10 4.57 -16.32 -0.81
C HIS A 10 3.07 -16.08 -0.90
N HIS A 11 2.34 -16.47 0.15
CA HIS A 11 0.93 -16.25 0.18
C HIS A 11 0.60 -14.77 0.07
N SER A 12 1.32 -13.92 0.77
CA SER A 12 1.09 -12.47 0.71
C SER A 12 1.28 -11.94 -0.69
N PHE A 13 2.32 -12.34 -1.38
CA PHE A 13 2.55 -11.86 -2.75
C PHE A 13 1.60 -12.50 -3.75
N ALA A 14 1.19 -13.74 -3.50
CA ALA A 14 0.31 -14.44 -4.43
C ALA A 14 -1.07 -13.80 -4.52
N MET A 15 -1.47 -13.04 -3.51
CA MET A 15 -2.76 -12.35 -3.53
C MET A 15 -2.82 -11.24 -4.56
N PHE A 16 -1.68 -10.72 -4.97
CA PHE A 16 -1.61 -9.54 -5.83
C PHE A 16 -1.21 -9.92 -7.25
N ASP A 17 -1.84 -9.27 -8.22
CA ASP A 17 -1.50 -9.46 -9.61
C ASP A 17 -0.40 -8.48 -10.00
N GLN A 18 0.84 -8.94 -9.90
CA GLN A 18 2.00 -8.08 -10.15
C GLN A 18 2.26 -7.87 -11.64
N THR A 19 1.45 -8.43 -12.51
CA THR A 19 1.53 -8.17 -13.95
C THR A 19 0.70 -6.94 -14.34
N LYS A 20 -0.09 -6.40 -13.39
CA LYS A 20 -0.94 -5.25 -13.63
C LYS A 20 -0.60 -4.14 -12.66
N GLN A 21 -0.72 -2.91 -13.12
CA GLN A 21 -0.57 -1.74 -12.26
C GLN A 21 -1.79 -0.86 -12.45
N VAL A 22 -2.35 -0.40 -11.33
CA VAL A 22 -3.49 0.52 -11.34
C VAL A 22 -3.00 1.86 -10.83
N GLU A 23 -3.31 2.92 -11.57
CA GLU A 23 -2.95 4.29 -11.20
C GLU A 23 -4.21 5.06 -10.90
N LEU A 24 -4.29 5.63 -9.70
CA LEU A 24 -5.43 6.44 -9.30
C LEU A 24 -4.91 7.74 -8.71
N ASP A 25 -5.38 8.87 -9.27
CA ASP A 25 -4.93 10.18 -8.86
C ASP A 25 -5.95 10.87 -7.96
N GLY A 26 -5.46 11.76 -7.11
CA GLY A 26 -6.32 12.57 -6.26
C GLY A 26 -7.12 11.80 -5.24
N MET A 27 -6.56 10.72 -4.74
CA MET A 27 -7.24 9.87 -3.77
C MET A 27 -7.15 10.46 -2.38
N LEU A 28 -8.23 10.36 -1.62
CA LEU A 28 -8.29 10.85 -0.26
C LEU A 28 -7.80 9.77 0.70
N VAL A 29 -6.75 10.07 1.47
CA VAL A 29 -6.31 9.17 2.53
C VAL A 29 -7.32 9.22 3.66
N THR A 30 -7.87 8.08 4.04
CA THR A 30 -8.80 7.99 5.16
C THR A 30 -8.15 7.42 6.41
N LYS A 31 -7.10 6.61 6.24
CA LYS A 31 -6.41 6.01 7.36
C LYS A 31 -5.01 5.57 6.94
N PHE A 32 -4.03 5.78 7.81
CA PHE A 32 -2.68 5.28 7.61
C PHE A 32 -2.31 4.50 8.87
N THR A 33 -2.11 3.20 8.73
CA THR A 33 -1.80 2.32 9.84
C THR A 33 -0.32 1.96 9.80
N TRP A 34 0.41 2.39 10.81
CA TRP A 34 1.87 2.18 10.90
C TRP A 34 2.13 1.05 11.88
N THR A 35 1.94 -0.18 11.42
CA THR A 35 2.00 -1.37 12.28
C THR A 35 2.80 -2.49 11.64
N ASN A 36 3.31 -3.40 12.47
CA ASN A 36 3.93 -4.63 12.02
C ASN A 36 2.85 -5.69 11.85
N PRO A 37 3.02 -6.65 10.95
CA PRO A 37 4.16 -6.80 10.04
C PRO A 37 4.10 -5.90 8.83
N HIS A 38 2.98 -5.25 8.56
CA HIS A 38 2.80 -4.41 7.38
C HIS A 38 2.07 -3.14 7.73
N ALA A 39 2.50 -2.03 7.14
CA ALA A 39 1.74 -0.80 7.17
C ALA A 39 0.64 -0.88 6.10
N PHE A 40 -0.43 -0.11 6.29
CA PHE A 40 -1.53 -0.03 5.34
C PHE A 40 -1.93 1.41 5.11
N VAL A 41 -2.26 1.72 3.87
CA VAL A 41 -2.83 3.01 3.51
C VAL A 41 -4.24 2.75 2.98
N MET A 42 -5.23 3.41 3.57
CA MET A 42 -6.60 3.35 3.08
C MET A 42 -6.88 4.63 2.34
N VAL A 43 -7.31 4.52 1.08
CA VAL A 43 -7.66 5.68 0.27
C VAL A 43 -9.06 5.52 -0.29
N GLN A 44 -9.71 6.64 -0.55
CA GLN A 44 -11.10 6.63 -0.97
C GLN A 44 -11.32 7.52 -2.19
N SER A 45 -12.15 7.04 -3.11
CA SER A 45 -12.67 7.83 -4.21
C SER A 45 -14.15 7.54 -4.31
N GLY A 46 -14.99 8.56 -4.13
CA GLY A 46 -16.42 8.36 -4.07
C GLY A 46 -16.78 7.44 -2.91
N GLN A 47 -17.46 6.35 -3.19
CA GLN A 47 -17.84 5.41 -2.15
C GLN A 47 -16.94 4.19 -2.08
N THR A 48 -15.87 4.16 -2.87
CA THR A 48 -14.96 3.02 -2.89
C THR A 48 -13.74 3.31 -2.06
N THR A 49 -13.45 2.44 -1.10
CA THR A 49 -12.25 2.50 -0.28
C THR A 49 -11.31 1.39 -0.72
N TYR A 50 -10.06 1.77 -0.97
CA TYR A 50 -9.02 0.82 -1.35
C TYR A 50 -8.09 0.60 -0.18
N ALA A 51 -7.83 -0.66 0.15
CA ALA A 51 -6.88 -1.02 1.21
C ALA A 51 -5.56 -1.39 0.54
N LEU A 52 -4.53 -0.59 0.79
CA LEU A 52 -3.24 -0.77 0.15
C LEU A 52 -2.22 -1.25 1.16
N GLU A 53 -1.72 -2.46 0.94
CA GLU A 53 -0.73 -3.06 1.82
C GLU A 53 0.66 -2.55 1.44
N CYS A 54 1.45 -2.20 2.45
CA CYS A 54 2.81 -1.74 2.27
C CYS A 54 3.78 -2.72 2.95
N SER A 55 5.05 -2.42 2.87
CA SER A 55 6.09 -3.19 3.54
C SER A 55 6.02 -2.98 5.06
N SER A 56 6.99 -3.49 5.79
CA SER A 56 7.04 -3.28 7.24
C SER A 56 7.48 -1.85 7.55
N PRO A 57 7.06 -1.30 8.69
CA PRO A 57 7.54 0.01 9.11
C PRO A 57 9.05 0.13 9.13
N ASN A 58 9.75 -0.91 9.54
CA ASN A 58 11.21 -0.88 9.59
C ASN A 58 11.81 -0.67 8.19
N LEU A 59 11.34 -1.42 7.21
CA LEU A 59 11.82 -1.26 5.83
C LEU A 59 11.39 0.07 5.23
N MET A 60 10.19 0.51 5.54
CA MET A 60 9.67 1.76 5.01
C MET A 60 10.41 2.97 5.57
N THR A 61 10.87 2.88 6.82
CA THR A 61 11.67 3.95 7.40
C THR A 61 12.94 4.18 6.57
N HIS A 62 13.57 3.12 6.09
CA HIS A 62 14.74 3.25 5.23
C HIS A 62 14.39 3.84 3.87
N ALA A 63 13.13 3.75 3.46
CA ALA A 63 12.67 4.31 2.21
C ALA A 63 12.08 5.73 2.35
N GLY A 64 12.22 6.32 3.53
CA GLY A 64 11.82 7.71 3.73
C GLY A 64 10.47 7.91 4.41
N TRP A 65 9.85 6.85 4.89
CA TRP A 65 8.55 6.93 5.56
C TRP A 65 8.72 7.03 7.07
N ASN A 66 7.72 7.61 7.73
CA ASN A 66 7.54 7.48 9.17
C ASN A 66 6.03 7.49 9.45
N TYR A 67 5.67 7.38 10.72
CA TYR A 67 4.25 7.26 11.08
C TYR A 67 3.44 8.52 10.76
N GLN A 68 4.10 9.64 10.49
CA GLN A 68 3.45 10.89 10.16
C GLN A 68 3.45 11.20 8.67
N THR A 69 4.00 10.32 7.84
CA THR A 69 4.12 10.56 6.41
C THR A 69 2.77 10.82 5.75
N LEU A 70 1.76 10.08 6.16
CA LEU A 70 0.40 10.27 5.68
C LEU A 70 -0.54 10.41 6.86
N LYS A 71 -1.62 11.13 6.66
CA LYS A 71 -2.67 11.24 7.65
C LYS A 71 -4.00 11.40 6.95
N ALA A 72 -5.07 11.10 7.65
CA ALA A 72 -6.43 11.25 7.13
C ALA A 72 -6.62 12.68 6.62
N GLY A 73 -7.19 12.81 5.44
CA GLY A 73 -7.40 14.09 4.78
C GLY A 73 -6.38 14.43 3.71
N ASP A 74 -5.24 13.75 3.69
CA ASP A 74 -4.25 13.99 2.65
C ASP A 74 -4.77 13.51 1.31
N LYS A 75 -4.37 14.21 0.24
CA LYS A 75 -4.65 13.77 -1.13
C LYS A 75 -3.38 13.28 -1.76
N VAL A 76 -3.46 12.12 -2.42
CA VAL A 76 -2.29 11.45 -2.98
C VAL A 76 -2.63 10.80 -4.31
N ASP A 77 -1.59 10.58 -5.10
CA ASP A 77 -1.69 9.78 -6.30
C ASP A 77 -1.02 8.45 -6.01
N ILE A 78 -1.67 7.35 -6.38
CA ILE A 78 -1.18 6.03 -6.04
C ILE A 78 -1.02 5.16 -7.26
N VAL A 79 -0.05 4.24 -7.19
CA VAL A 79 0.11 3.14 -8.13
C VAL A 79 0.19 1.87 -7.30
N PHE A 80 -0.59 0.88 -7.66
CA PHE A 80 -0.59 -0.36 -6.88
C PHE A 80 -0.83 -1.57 -7.78
N TYR A 81 -0.47 -2.75 -7.27
CA TYR A 81 -0.75 -4.02 -7.90
C TYR A 81 -2.07 -4.53 -7.32
N PRO A 82 -3.09 -4.77 -8.16
CA PRO A 82 -4.42 -5.07 -7.64
C PRO A 82 -4.52 -6.47 -7.04
N LEU A 83 -5.49 -6.64 -6.16
CA LEU A 83 -5.83 -7.97 -5.65
C LEU A 83 -6.38 -8.82 -6.78
N ARG A 84 -5.99 -10.09 -6.83
CA ARG A 84 -6.46 -11.01 -7.87
C ARG A 84 -7.95 -11.29 -7.76
N ASN A 85 -8.51 -11.16 -6.56
CA ASN A 85 -9.94 -11.45 -6.36
C ASN A 85 -10.85 -10.31 -6.79
N GLY A 86 -10.31 -9.22 -7.30
CA GLY A 86 -11.09 -8.08 -7.78
C GLY A 86 -11.61 -7.14 -6.71
N LYS A 87 -11.33 -7.41 -5.44
CA LYS A 87 -11.74 -6.49 -4.37
C LYS A 87 -10.90 -5.22 -4.42
N PRO A 88 -11.44 -4.08 -3.92
CA PRO A 88 -10.70 -2.82 -3.95
C PRO A 88 -9.50 -2.87 -3.02
N GLY A 89 -8.31 -2.76 -3.60
CA GLY A 89 -7.08 -2.80 -2.84
C GLY A 89 -5.97 -3.49 -3.58
N GLY A 90 -4.85 -3.60 -2.91
CA GLY A 90 -3.69 -4.26 -3.48
C GLY A 90 -2.42 -3.93 -2.72
N MET A 91 -1.30 -4.12 -3.40
CA MET A 91 0.02 -3.85 -2.87
C MET A 91 0.49 -2.51 -3.39
N LEU A 92 0.73 -1.57 -2.50
CA LEU A 92 1.12 -0.21 -2.88
C LEU A 92 2.51 -0.22 -3.50
N LYS A 93 2.61 0.23 -4.75
CA LYS A 93 3.90 0.38 -5.39
C LYS A 93 4.50 1.74 -5.06
N THR A 94 3.78 2.81 -5.34
CA THR A 94 4.24 4.17 -5.06
C THR A 94 3.09 5.05 -4.63
N VAL A 95 3.42 6.06 -3.83
CA VAL A 95 2.51 7.13 -3.49
C VAL A 95 3.20 8.44 -3.80
N LYS A 96 2.47 9.35 -4.44
CA LYS A 96 2.97 10.70 -4.69
C LYS A 96 2.24 11.65 -3.76
N LEU A 97 3.00 12.31 -2.91
CA LEU A 97 2.46 13.23 -1.93
C LEU A 97 2.12 14.57 -2.57
N ALA A 98 1.40 15.42 -1.82
CA ALA A 98 0.97 16.71 -2.32
C ALA A 98 2.13 17.61 -2.74
N ASP A 99 3.29 17.47 -2.11
CA ASP A 99 4.48 18.25 -2.43
C ASP A 99 5.24 17.69 -3.64
N GLY A 100 4.76 16.63 -4.25
CA GLY A 100 5.39 15.98 -5.40
C GLY A 100 6.39 14.89 -5.07
N LYS A 101 6.65 14.66 -3.79
CA LYS A 101 7.58 13.61 -3.38
C LYS A 101 6.95 12.24 -3.62
N VAL A 102 7.71 11.32 -4.17
CA VAL A 102 7.24 9.96 -4.47
C VAL A 102 7.94 8.99 -3.54
N LEU A 103 7.17 8.14 -2.89
CA LEU A 103 7.68 7.13 -1.97
C LEU A 103 7.24 5.75 -2.42
N SER A 104 8.10 4.75 -2.23
CA SER A 104 7.78 3.35 -2.55
C SER A 104 7.13 2.68 -1.36
N GLY A 105 6.08 1.92 -1.61
CA GLY A 105 5.40 1.16 -0.56
C GLY A 105 6.08 -0.15 -0.21
N TRP A 106 6.93 -0.65 -1.10
CA TRP A 106 7.63 -1.94 -0.92
C TRP A 106 9.09 -1.88 -1.25
#